data_780c44ebc1994ded458e8ffa95bc9bbe
#
_entry.id   780c44ebc1994ded458e8ffa95bc9bbe
#
_cell.length_a   1.000
_cell.length_b   1.000
_cell.length_c   1.000
_cell.angle_alpha   90.00
_cell.angle_beta   90.00
_cell.angle_gamma   90.00
#
_symmetry.space_group_name_H-M   'P 1'
#
loop_
_entity.id
_entity.type
_entity.pdbx_description
1 polymer ?
#
loop_
_entity_poly.entity_id
_entity_poly.type
_entity_poly.pdbx_seq_one_letter_code
_entity_poly.pdbx_strand_id
1 'polypeptide(L)'
;QKTAYDITTRLVGSELCIRDRAYFWRGESNYRLDRFPQAGNDYRLYLEFATSKDGQEYGLALYNLGYTYFKQKNYGNAGTWFTRFVGRGSANERAMQADAYNRIGDCNFYDRRFEQARQDYARAVEIDPSLGDYSLYQEAFVRGLQRDYNGKVQTLNRLISDYPESQYMDDALYEQGRAFVQMEDNANAIARFNILVKKFPESNVARRAANEIGLLYYQDDKYPEAIQAYKQVIASYPGSEEARLAQRDLKSIYIDLNKVDEYANFASTIPGGANFDVNERDSLTYVAAERVYMRGEVTEARNSFTRYLQTFPEGAFSLNANYYIGLI
;
A
#
# COMPACT_ATOMS: atom_id res chain seq x y z
N GLN A 1 4.98 -33.55 63.95
CA GLN A 1 4.59 -32.14 64.19
C GLN A 1 4.98 -31.32 62.99
N LYS A 2 4.02 -30.99 62.13
CA LYS A 2 4.20 -29.91 61.19
C LYS A 2 4.18 -28.64 62.00
N THR A 3 5.30 -27.97 62.04
CA THR A 3 5.48 -26.78 62.88
C THR A 3 4.61 -25.63 62.38
N ALA A 4 4.15 -24.76 63.27
CA ALA A 4 3.42 -23.50 62.93
C ALA A 4 4.13 -22.67 61.85
N TYR A 5 5.45 -22.82 61.77
CA TYR A 5 6.31 -22.23 60.73
C TYR A 5 5.98 -22.74 59.32
N ASP A 6 5.69 -24.07 59.13
CA ASP A 6 5.31 -24.64 57.84
C ASP A 6 3.91 -24.19 57.38
N ILE A 7 3.00 -23.93 58.35
CA ILE A 7 1.66 -23.41 58.08
C ILE A 7 1.69 -21.95 57.72
N THR A 8 2.49 -21.11 58.41
CA THR A 8 2.65 -19.69 58.08
C THR A 8 3.35 -19.46 56.76
N THR A 9 4.39 -20.23 56.42
CA THR A 9 5.06 -20.16 55.10
C THR A 9 4.15 -20.55 53.97
N ARG A 10 3.27 -21.54 54.15
CA ARG A 10 2.25 -21.98 53.18
C ARG A 10 1.14 -20.93 52.99
N LEU A 11 0.69 -20.30 54.08
CA LEU A 11 -0.32 -19.23 54.04
C LEU A 11 0.25 -17.98 53.35
N VAL A 12 1.46 -17.56 53.68
CA VAL A 12 2.14 -16.43 53.05
C VAL A 12 2.40 -16.70 51.55
N GLY A 13 2.78 -17.93 51.18
CA GLY A 13 2.90 -18.33 49.80
C GLY A 13 1.60 -18.30 49.01
N SER A 14 0.46 -18.71 49.66
CA SER A 14 -0.85 -18.65 49.01
C SER A 14 -1.39 -17.24 48.84
N GLU A 15 -1.18 -16.34 49.80
CA GLU A 15 -1.56 -14.94 49.72
C GLU A 15 -0.75 -14.18 48.68
N LEU A 16 0.54 -14.46 48.54
CA LEU A 16 1.39 -13.90 47.49
C LEU A 16 0.88 -14.34 46.11
N CYS A 17 0.59 -15.62 45.92
CA CYS A 17 0.06 -16.18 44.66
C CYS A 17 -1.30 -15.61 44.28
N ILE A 18 -2.18 -15.32 45.24
CA ILE A 18 -3.48 -14.68 45.00
C ILE A 18 -3.28 -13.23 44.56
N ARG A 19 -2.37 -12.48 45.21
CA ARG A 19 -2.08 -11.11 44.89
C ARG A 19 -1.47 -10.96 43.49
N ASP A 20 -0.52 -11.83 43.11
CA ASP A 20 0.10 -11.81 41.79
C ASP A 20 -0.96 -11.98 40.69
N ARG A 21 -1.81 -12.98 40.81
CA ARG A 21 -2.89 -13.22 39.85
C ARG A 21 -3.89 -12.07 39.78
N ALA A 22 -4.17 -11.42 40.90
CA ALA A 22 -5.06 -10.26 40.93
C ALA A 22 -4.50 -9.10 40.06
N TYR A 23 -3.19 -8.84 40.10
CA TYR A 23 -2.56 -7.85 39.23
C TYR A 23 -2.65 -8.26 37.76
N PHE A 24 -2.38 -9.53 37.41
CA PHE A 24 -2.48 -10.02 36.03
C PHE A 24 -3.88 -9.81 35.47
N TRP A 25 -4.92 -10.31 36.18
CA TRP A 25 -6.30 -10.21 35.68
C TRP A 25 -6.85 -8.78 35.69
N ARG A 26 -6.39 -7.93 36.60
CA ARG A 26 -6.72 -6.50 36.57
C ARG A 26 -6.05 -5.81 35.37
N GLY A 27 -4.83 -6.17 35.06
CA GLY A 27 -4.11 -5.71 33.85
C GLY A 27 -4.86 -6.10 32.59
N GLU A 28 -5.29 -7.36 32.47
CA GLU A 28 -6.09 -7.87 31.38
C GLU A 28 -7.42 -7.12 31.23
N SER A 29 -8.11 -6.87 32.35
CA SER A 29 -9.37 -6.10 32.36
C SER A 29 -9.16 -4.66 31.92
N ASN A 30 -8.11 -4.01 32.40
CA ASN A 30 -7.78 -2.64 32.00
C ASN A 30 -7.37 -2.57 30.51
N TYR A 31 -6.64 -3.56 30.00
CA TYR A 31 -6.27 -3.63 28.59
C TYR A 31 -7.51 -3.73 27.68
N ARG A 32 -8.47 -4.60 28.03
CA ARG A 32 -9.74 -4.76 27.28
C ARG A 32 -10.65 -3.53 27.34
N LEU A 33 -10.47 -2.66 28.35
CA LEU A 33 -11.16 -1.38 28.50
C LEU A 33 -10.37 -0.21 27.89
N ASP A 34 -9.32 -0.48 27.09
CA ASP A 34 -8.42 0.51 26.50
C ASP A 34 -7.73 1.43 27.54
N ARG A 35 -7.68 1.01 28.80
CA ARG A 35 -6.98 1.71 29.88
C ARG A 35 -5.50 1.31 29.91
N PHE A 36 -4.79 1.58 28.82
CA PHE A 36 -3.43 1.09 28.61
C PHE A 36 -2.42 1.53 29.68
N PRO A 37 -2.41 2.78 30.19
CA PRO A 37 -1.50 3.14 31.29
C PRO A 37 -1.71 2.32 32.56
N GLN A 38 -2.97 2.08 32.94
CA GLN A 38 -3.32 1.24 34.10
C GLN A 38 -2.94 -0.23 33.86
N ALA A 39 -3.27 -0.77 32.68
CA ALA A 39 -2.89 -2.11 32.30
C ALA A 39 -1.38 -2.32 32.37
N GLY A 40 -0.60 -1.39 31.83
CA GLY A 40 0.86 -1.44 31.88
C GLY A 40 1.43 -1.43 33.29
N ASN A 41 0.82 -0.65 34.19
CA ASN A 41 1.21 -0.65 35.61
C ASN A 41 0.91 -2.00 36.29
N ASP A 42 -0.28 -2.55 36.05
CA ASP A 42 -0.70 -3.81 36.64
C ASP A 42 0.15 -5.00 36.14
N TYR A 43 0.44 -5.09 34.84
CA TYR A 43 1.33 -6.13 34.33
C TYR A 43 2.76 -6.00 34.88
N ARG A 44 3.29 -4.77 35.08
CA ARG A 44 4.60 -4.59 35.71
C ARG A 44 4.61 -5.05 37.15
N LEU A 45 3.57 -4.73 37.94
CA LEU A 45 3.43 -5.20 39.30
C LEU A 45 3.34 -6.75 39.36
N TYR A 46 2.59 -7.36 38.44
CA TYR A 46 2.58 -8.81 38.32
C TYR A 46 3.99 -9.37 38.06
N LEU A 47 4.71 -8.83 37.08
CA LEU A 47 6.05 -9.30 36.71
C LEU A 47 7.09 -9.08 37.84
N GLU A 48 6.90 -8.07 38.66
CA GLU A 48 7.76 -7.78 39.82
C GLU A 48 7.54 -8.80 40.94
N PHE A 49 6.27 -9.13 41.23
CA PHE A 49 5.90 -10.00 42.37
C PHE A 49 5.69 -11.45 41.98
N ALA A 50 5.76 -11.82 40.70
CA ALA A 50 5.51 -13.18 40.25
C ALA A 50 6.44 -14.20 40.92
N THR A 51 5.84 -15.22 41.55
CA THR A 51 6.55 -16.28 42.25
C THR A 51 7.24 -17.27 41.31
N SER A 52 6.77 -17.41 40.10
CA SER A 52 7.39 -18.20 39.03
C SER A 52 7.56 -17.40 37.76
N LYS A 53 8.79 -17.37 37.23
CA LYS A 53 9.13 -16.70 35.95
C LYS A 53 9.03 -17.64 34.74
N ASP A 54 8.86 -18.92 34.96
CA ASP A 54 8.82 -19.96 33.92
C ASP A 54 7.37 -20.29 33.50
N GLY A 55 6.37 -19.81 34.26
CA GLY A 55 4.96 -20.06 34.01
C GLY A 55 4.43 -19.38 32.76
N GLN A 56 3.38 -19.97 32.17
CA GLN A 56 2.69 -19.41 31.00
C GLN A 56 2.14 -18.00 31.28
N GLU A 57 1.55 -17.75 32.47
CA GLU A 57 1.04 -16.44 32.84
C GLU A 57 2.12 -15.34 32.83
N TYR A 58 3.36 -15.70 33.21
CA TYR A 58 4.49 -14.76 33.15
C TYR A 58 4.83 -14.38 31.70
N GLY A 59 4.83 -15.38 30.79
CA GLY A 59 4.99 -15.13 29.36
C GLY A 59 3.90 -14.23 28.80
N LEU A 60 2.65 -14.53 29.10
CA LEU A 60 1.50 -13.71 28.71
C LEU A 60 1.60 -12.27 29.23
N ALA A 61 2.05 -12.07 30.47
CA ALA A 61 2.23 -10.73 31.03
C ALA A 61 3.29 -9.91 30.28
N LEU A 62 4.43 -10.54 29.90
CA LEU A 62 5.45 -9.88 29.08
C LEU A 62 4.89 -9.49 27.70
N TYR A 63 4.19 -10.41 27.06
CA TYR A 63 3.59 -10.23 25.75
C TYR A 63 2.52 -9.12 25.78
N ASN A 64 1.58 -9.18 26.71
CA ASN A 64 0.50 -8.21 26.88
C ASN A 64 1.05 -6.82 27.28
N LEU A 65 2.12 -6.76 28.05
CA LEU A 65 2.80 -5.49 28.37
C LEU A 65 3.45 -4.89 27.11
N GLY A 66 4.03 -5.72 26.25
CA GLY A 66 4.51 -5.32 24.92
C GLY A 66 3.39 -4.66 24.11
N TYR A 67 2.24 -5.31 24.00
CA TYR A 67 1.07 -4.75 23.32
C TYR A 67 0.53 -3.49 23.99
N THR A 68 0.54 -3.45 25.32
CA THR A 68 0.09 -2.26 26.07
C THR A 68 0.89 -1.01 25.69
N TYR A 69 2.21 -1.14 25.56
CA TYR A 69 3.04 -0.04 25.08
C TYR A 69 2.89 0.21 23.57
N PHE A 70 2.69 -0.84 22.78
CA PHE A 70 2.47 -0.72 21.35
C PHE A 70 1.20 0.09 21.05
N LYS A 71 0.09 -0.18 21.74
CA LYS A 71 -1.16 0.58 21.64
C LYS A 71 -0.99 2.06 22.02
N GLN A 72 -0.08 2.36 22.93
CA GLN A 72 0.30 3.73 23.30
C GLN A 72 1.30 4.37 22.33
N LYS A 73 1.66 3.67 21.22
CA LYS A 73 2.70 4.09 20.24
C LYS A 73 4.08 4.29 20.88
N ASN A 74 4.32 3.68 22.03
CA ASN A 74 5.62 3.68 22.70
C ASN A 74 6.43 2.47 22.22
N TYR A 75 6.92 2.58 20.98
CA TYR A 75 7.54 1.46 20.27
C TYR A 75 8.85 0.97 20.91
N GLY A 76 9.64 1.87 21.50
CA GLY A 76 10.87 1.48 22.19
C GLY A 76 10.62 0.57 23.39
N ASN A 77 9.65 0.91 24.25
CA ASN A 77 9.26 0.06 25.37
C ASN A 77 8.55 -1.21 24.88
N ALA A 78 7.67 -1.10 23.88
CA ALA A 78 6.99 -2.26 23.31
C ALA A 78 7.99 -3.31 22.80
N GLY A 79 8.96 -2.90 21.99
CA GLY A 79 10.03 -3.76 21.47
C GLY A 79 10.83 -4.43 22.59
N THR A 80 11.14 -3.68 23.68
CA THR A 80 11.85 -4.23 24.84
C THR A 80 11.06 -5.38 25.50
N TRP A 81 9.76 -5.23 25.69
CA TRP A 81 8.95 -6.25 26.35
C TRP A 81 8.68 -7.47 25.45
N PHE A 82 8.43 -7.27 24.16
CA PHE A 82 8.35 -8.37 23.21
C PHE A 82 9.68 -9.14 23.11
N THR A 83 10.83 -8.45 23.11
CA THR A 83 12.15 -9.10 23.10
C THR A 83 12.35 -9.95 24.37
N ARG A 84 11.91 -9.48 25.53
CA ARG A 84 11.95 -10.30 26.75
C ARG A 84 11.06 -11.52 26.67
N PHE A 85 9.89 -11.41 26.02
CA PHE A 85 8.97 -12.53 25.80
C PHE A 85 9.62 -13.61 24.91
N VAL A 86 10.12 -13.24 23.72
CA VAL A 86 10.72 -14.22 22.81
C VAL A 86 12.02 -14.83 23.36
N GLY A 87 12.75 -14.09 24.19
CA GLY A 87 13.96 -14.57 24.86
C GLY A 87 13.74 -15.75 25.83
N ARG A 88 12.48 -16.04 26.22
CA ARG A 88 12.14 -17.21 27.07
C ARG A 88 12.21 -18.54 26.33
N GLY A 89 12.04 -18.54 25.01
CA GLY A 89 12.21 -19.74 24.19
C GLY A 89 11.20 -20.86 24.41
N SER A 90 9.92 -20.54 24.67
CA SER A 90 8.88 -21.55 24.89
C SER A 90 8.43 -22.20 23.58
N ALA A 91 8.69 -23.50 23.41
CA ALA A 91 8.29 -24.24 22.20
C ALA A 91 6.77 -24.35 21.99
N ASN A 92 5.98 -24.22 23.05
CA ASN A 92 4.51 -24.33 22.99
C ASN A 92 3.79 -23.02 22.60
N GLU A 93 4.54 -21.92 22.41
CA GLU A 93 4.00 -20.58 22.13
C GLU A 93 4.39 -20.07 20.74
N ARG A 94 4.56 -20.95 19.75
CA ARG A 94 5.09 -20.63 18.41
C ARG A 94 4.35 -19.48 17.73
N ALA A 95 3.02 -19.53 17.72
CA ALA A 95 2.21 -18.48 17.09
C ALA A 95 2.39 -17.13 17.79
N MET A 96 2.44 -17.10 19.13
CA MET A 96 2.69 -15.89 19.90
C MET A 96 4.13 -15.38 19.71
N GLN A 97 5.11 -16.27 19.58
CA GLN A 97 6.49 -15.88 19.29
C GLN A 97 6.62 -15.27 17.91
N ALA A 98 5.98 -15.86 16.89
CA ALA A 98 5.96 -15.30 15.53
C ALA A 98 5.29 -13.92 15.52
N ASP A 99 4.15 -13.77 16.19
CA ASP A 99 3.50 -12.46 16.33
C ASP A 99 4.39 -11.46 17.09
N ALA A 100 5.03 -11.86 18.19
CA ALA A 100 5.93 -10.98 18.93
C ALA A 100 7.12 -10.51 18.06
N TYR A 101 7.69 -11.37 17.22
CA TYR A 101 8.71 -10.96 16.25
C TYR A 101 8.15 -9.99 15.21
N ASN A 102 6.91 -10.17 14.74
CA ASN A 102 6.25 -9.18 13.91
C ASN A 102 6.14 -7.83 14.61
N ARG A 103 5.74 -7.81 15.89
CA ARG A 103 5.65 -6.55 16.67
C ARG A 103 7.02 -5.93 16.94
N ILE A 104 8.08 -6.74 17.14
CA ILE A 104 9.46 -6.23 17.25
C ILE A 104 9.86 -5.61 15.90
N GLY A 105 9.57 -6.27 14.79
CA GLY A 105 9.77 -5.74 13.45
C GLY A 105 9.06 -4.41 13.22
N ASP A 106 7.78 -4.31 13.62
CA ASP A 106 7.02 -3.05 13.56
C ASP A 106 7.68 -1.95 14.40
N CYS A 107 8.12 -2.26 15.62
CA CYS A 107 8.82 -1.31 16.48
C CYS A 107 10.12 -0.82 15.83
N ASN A 108 10.91 -1.74 15.28
CA ASN A 108 12.14 -1.41 14.56
C ASN A 108 11.86 -0.60 13.29
N PHE A 109 10.76 -0.87 12.60
CA PHE A 109 10.31 -0.09 11.45
C PHE A 109 9.99 1.36 11.83
N TYR A 110 9.21 1.58 12.87
CA TYR A 110 8.90 2.94 13.35
C TYR A 110 10.13 3.70 13.83
N ASP A 111 11.12 3.00 14.40
CA ASP A 111 12.43 3.55 14.77
C ASP A 111 13.40 3.70 13.59
N ARG A 112 12.96 3.42 12.36
CA ARG A 112 13.74 3.44 11.12
C ARG A 112 14.93 2.48 11.10
N ARG A 113 14.91 1.46 11.94
CA ARG A 113 15.90 0.37 11.94
C ARG A 113 15.48 -0.70 10.94
N PHE A 114 15.51 -0.36 9.65
CA PHE A 114 14.91 -1.17 8.58
C PHE A 114 15.53 -2.55 8.44
N GLU A 115 16.86 -2.67 8.59
CA GLU A 115 17.51 -3.98 8.49
C GLU A 115 17.09 -4.91 9.63
N GLN A 116 17.00 -4.40 10.86
CA GLN A 116 16.50 -5.17 12.00
C GLN A 116 15.03 -5.57 11.79
N ALA A 117 14.19 -4.63 11.35
CA ALA A 117 12.78 -4.91 11.06
C ALA A 117 12.63 -6.06 10.05
N ARG A 118 13.42 -6.05 8.96
CA ARG A 118 13.45 -7.10 7.95
C ARG A 118 13.81 -8.47 8.55
N GLN A 119 14.84 -8.50 9.39
CA GLN A 119 15.28 -9.73 10.05
C GLN A 119 14.22 -10.28 11.01
N ASP A 120 13.53 -9.40 11.75
CA ASP A 120 12.46 -9.80 12.66
C ASP A 120 11.25 -10.38 11.92
N TYR A 121 10.83 -9.76 10.81
CA TYR A 121 9.75 -10.30 9.98
C TYR A 121 10.13 -11.65 9.36
N ALA A 122 11.36 -11.80 8.83
CA ALA A 122 11.85 -13.07 8.32
C ALA A 122 11.86 -14.15 9.43
N ARG A 123 12.27 -13.77 10.65
CA ARG A 123 12.26 -14.68 11.80
C ARG A 123 10.86 -15.13 12.20
N ALA A 124 9.87 -14.25 12.12
CA ALA A 124 8.47 -14.60 12.37
C ALA A 124 7.98 -15.70 11.43
N VAL A 125 8.28 -15.60 10.13
CA VAL A 125 7.93 -16.63 9.13
C VAL A 125 8.62 -17.98 9.42
N GLU A 126 9.89 -17.97 9.86
CA GLU A 126 10.62 -19.19 10.22
C GLU A 126 9.99 -19.89 11.42
N ILE A 127 9.52 -19.14 12.41
CA ILE A 127 8.91 -19.67 13.62
C ILE A 127 7.54 -20.28 13.35
N ASP A 128 6.68 -19.54 12.66
CA ASP A 128 5.34 -20.01 12.31
C ASP A 128 4.97 -19.61 10.87
N PRO A 129 5.30 -20.48 9.89
CA PRO A 129 4.94 -20.23 8.50
C PRO A 129 3.43 -20.10 8.25
N SER A 130 2.57 -20.64 9.13
CA SER A 130 1.12 -20.58 8.92
C SER A 130 0.55 -19.17 9.04
N LEU A 131 1.28 -18.25 9.67
CA LEU A 131 0.93 -16.84 9.90
C LEU A 131 1.87 -15.87 9.15
N GLY A 132 2.57 -16.36 8.12
CA GLY A 132 3.66 -15.65 7.48
C GLY A 132 3.25 -14.58 6.47
N ASP A 133 1.99 -14.48 6.08
CA ASP A 133 1.53 -13.53 5.07
C ASP A 133 1.76 -12.07 5.47
N TYR A 134 1.41 -11.69 6.71
CA TYR A 134 1.72 -10.37 7.25
C TYR A 134 3.23 -10.10 7.25
N SER A 135 4.01 -11.05 7.73
CA SER A 135 5.46 -10.93 7.84
C SER A 135 6.11 -10.71 6.49
N LEU A 136 5.74 -11.51 5.48
CA LEU A 136 6.25 -11.38 4.11
C LEU A 136 5.85 -10.05 3.48
N TYR A 137 4.62 -9.59 3.72
CA TYR A 137 4.17 -8.31 3.21
C TYR A 137 5.00 -7.16 3.80
N GLN A 138 5.20 -7.14 5.12
CA GLN A 138 6.01 -6.12 5.80
C GLN A 138 7.50 -6.20 5.42
N GLU A 139 8.07 -7.41 5.31
CA GLU A 139 9.44 -7.60 4.82
C GLU A 139 9.60 -7.00 3.42
N ALA A 140 8.68 -7.29 2.52
CA ALA A 140 8.70 -6.76 1.16
C ALA A 140 8.59 -5.22 1.14
N PHE A 141 7.77 -4.66 2.03
CA PHE A 141 7.64 -3.21 2.17
C PHE A 141 8.96 -2.57 2.59
N VAL A 142 9.62 -3.14 3.60
CA VAL A 142 10.95 -2.70 4.07
C VAL A 142 12.00 -2.78 2.96
N ARG A 143 12.03 -3.89 2.20
CA ARG A 143 12.93 -4.04 1.04
C ARG A 143 12.75 -2.93 0.02
N GLY A 144 11.49 -2.54 -0.24
CA GLY A 144 11.17 -1.41 -1.13
C GLY A 144 11.75 -0.09 -0.63
N LEU A 145 11.67 0.19 0.68
CA LEU A 145 12.30 1.39 1.28
C LEU A 145 13.83 1.37 1.18
N GLN A 146 14.43 0.19 1.21
CA GLN A 146 15.87 -0.01 1.01
C GLN A 146 16.28 -0.04 -0.47
N ARG A 147 15.33 0.13 -1.41
CA ARG A 147 15.50 0.03 -2.87
C ARG A 147 15.94 -1.36 -3.34
N ASP A 148 15.75 -2.39 -2.51
CA ASP A 148 15.95 -3.79 -2.91
C ASP A 148 14.69 -4.29 -3.64
N TYR A 149 14.47 -3.79 -4.86
CA TYR A 149 13.26 -4.12 -5.63
C TYR A 149 13.22 -5.59 -6.06
N ASN A 150 14.37 -6.19 -6.38
CA ASN A 150 14.46 -7.61 -6.70
C ASN A 150 14.06 -8.48 -5.49
N GLY A 151 14.62 -8.20 -4.32
CA GLY A 151 14.25 -8.89 -3.09
C GLY A 151 12.78 -8.67 -2.72
N LYS A 152 12.25 -7.45 -2.93
CA LYS A 152 10.82 -7.16 -2.75
C LYS A 152 9.95 -8.06 -3.63
N VAL A 153 10.25 -8.17 -4.92
CA VAL A 153 9.50 -9.03 -5.85
C VAL A 153 9.57 -10.49 -5.43
N GLN A 154 10.74 -10.99 -5.04
CA GLN A 154 10.90 -12.37 -4.58
C GLN A 154 10.09 -12.66 -3.31
N THR A 155 10.12 -11.75 -2.33
CA THR A 155 9.35 -11.89 -1.09
C THR A 155 7.86 -11.88 -1.35
N LEU A 156 7.37 -10.98 -2.23
CA LEU A 156 5.96 -10.95 -2.63
C LEU A 156 5.55 -12.16 -3.47
N ASN A 157 6.44 -12.73 -4.27
CA ASN A 157 6.16 -14.01 -4.96
C ASN A 157 5.90 -15.12 -3.94
N ARG A 158 6.68 -15.21 -2.85
CA ARG A 158 6.42 -16.17 -1.78
C ARG A 158 5.06 -15.95 -1.13
N LEU A 159 4.70 -14.69 -0.82
CA LEU A 159 3.37 -14.39 -0.28
C LEU A 159 2.27 -14.89 -1.22
N ILE A 160 2.37 -14.56 -2.50
CA ILE A 160 1.33 -14.91 -3.51
C ILE A 160 1.23 -16.43 -3.70
N SER A 161 2.36 -17.16 -3.65
CA SER A 161 2.37 -18.62 -3.84
C SER A 161 1.94 -19.39 -2.60
N ASP A 162 2.44 -18.98 -1.44
CA ASP A 162 2.31 -19.76 -0.20
C ASP A 162 1.01 -19.40 0.56
N TYR A 163 0.45 -18.20 0.31
CA TYR A 163 -0.76 -17.69 0.96
C TYR A 163 -1.81 -17.17 -0.03
N PRO A 164 -2.38 -18.04 -0.88
CA PRO A 164 -3.29 -17.62 -1.97
C PRO A 164 -4.58 -16.94 -1.49
N GLU A 165 -4.98 -17.17 -0.23
CA GLU A 165 -6.16 -16.58 0.41
C GLU A 165 -5.81 -15.41 1.35
N SER A 166 -4.58 -14.90 1.28
CA SER A 166 -4.15 -13.77 2.12
C SER A 166 -4.96 -12.50 1.82
N GLN A 167 -5.30 -11.77 2.88
CA GLN A 167 -5.91 -10.45 2.78
C GLN A 167 -4.98 -9.39 2.14
N TYR A 168 -3.67 -9.68 2.01
CA TYR A 168 -2.68 -8.81 1.39
C TYR A 168 -2.46 -9.12 -0.09
N MET A 169 -3.27 -9.97 -0.71
CA MET A 169 -3.03 -10.45 -2.08
C MET A 169 -3.09 -9.34 -3.11
N ASP A 170 -4.09 -8.47 -3.04
CA ASP A 170 -4.26 -7.33 -3.94
C ASP A 170 -3.15 -6.28 -3.74
N ASP A 171 -2.84 -5.94 -2.49
CA ASP A 171 -1.72 -5.07 -2.15
C ASP A 171 -0.38 -5.66 -2.62
N ALA A 172 -0.17 -6.96 -2.45
CA ALA A 172 1.05 -7.65 -2.89
C ALA A 172 1.25 -7.57 -4.41
N LEU A 173 0.19 -7.79 -5.19
CA LEU A 173 0.23 -7.65 -6.65
C LEU A 173 0.51 -6.20 -7.07
N TYR A 174 -0.11 -5.24 -6.39
CA TYR A 174 0.13 -3.82 -6.65
C TYR A 174 1.59 -3.43 -6.35
N GLU A 175 2.10 -3.84 -5.20
CA GLU A 175 3.46 -3.56 -4.78
C GLU A 175 4.53 -4.26 -5.66
N GLN A 176 4.21 -5.44 -6.23
CA GLN A 176 5.04 -6.06 -7.27
C GLN A 176 5.08 -5.21 -8.55
N GLY A 177 3.92 -4.79 -9.04
CA GLY A 177 3.84 -3.90 -10.20
C GLY A 177 4.65 -2.62 -9.99
N ARG A 178 4.51 -1.99 -8.81
CA ARG A 178 5.29 -0.81 -8.42
C ARG A 178 6.79 -1.08 -8.38
N ALA A 179 7.21 -2.25 -7.92
CA ALA A 179 8.63 -2.62 -7.90
C ALA A 179 9.18 -2.76 -9.33
N PHE A 180 8.42 -3.36 -10.25
CA PHE A 180 8.81 -3.45 -11.67
C PHE A 180 8.89 -2.08 -12.33
N VAL A 181 7.97 -1.15 -12.02
CA VAL A 181 8.07 0.25 -12.49
C VAL A 181 9.39 0.91 -12.03
N GLN A 182 9.78 0.69 -10.76
CA GLN A 182 11.04 1.23 -10.24
C GLN A 182 12.29 0.60 -10.88
N MET A 183 12.16 -0.59 -11.46
CA MET A 183 13.20 -1.28 -12.23
C MET A 183 13.13 -0.98 -13.74
N GLU A 184 12.24 -0.07 -14.16
CA GLU A 184 11.98 0.28 -15.56
C GLU A 184 11.52 -0.92 -16.41
N ASP A 185 10.95 -1.94 -15.76
CA ASP A 185 10.40 -3.14 -16.41
C ASP A 185 8.87 -2.98 -16.58
N ASN A 186 8.48 -2.11 -17.51
CA ASN A 186 7.09 -1.77 -17.77
C ASN A 186 6.27 -3.01 -18.18
N ALA A 187 6.87 -3.98 -18.91
CA ALA A 187 6.17 -5.18 -19.35
C ALA A 187 5.72 -6.06 -18.16
N ASN A 188 6.60 -6.32 -17.21
CA ASN A 188 6.27 -7.07 -16.01
C ASN A 188 5.35 -6.27 -15.07
N ALA A 189 5.52 -4.95 -14.97
CA ALA A 189 4.62 -4.09 -14.21
C ALA A 189 3.17 -4.20 -14.73
N ILE A 190 2.97 -4.01 -16.04
CA ILE A 190 1.66 -4.14 -16.70
C ILE A 190 1.08 -5.55 -16.49
N ALA A 191 1.89 -6.61 -16.60
CA ALA A 191 1.43 -7.96 -16.37
C ALA A 191 0.88 -8.14 -14.93
N ARG A 192 1.56 -7.62 -13.92
CA ARG A 192 1.10 -7.70 -12.51
C ARG A 192 -0.15 -6.87 -12.27
N PHE A 193 -0.19 -5.64 -12.77
CA PHE A 193 -1.38 -4.80 -12.67
C PHE A 193 -2.61 -5.41 -13.38
N ASN A 194 -2.43 -6.04 -14.53
CA ASN A 194 -3.53 -6.74 -15.21
C ASN A 194 -4.07 -7.92 -14.40
N ILE A 195 -3.20 -8.70 -13.73
CA ILE A 195 -3.64 -9.77 -12.82
C ILE A 195 -4.46 -9.19 -11.67
N LEU A 196 -3.99 -8.10 -11.08
CA LEU A 196 -4.68 -7.40 -9.99
C LEU A 196 -6.06 -6.91 -10.41
N VAL A 197 -6.15 -6.15 -11.49
CA VAL A 197 -7.42 -5.59 -12.00
C VAL A 197 -8.42 -6.70 -12.35
N LYS A 198 -7.95 -7.81 -12.92
CA LYS A 198 -8.81 -8.95 -13.28
C LYS A 198 -9.30 -9.73 -12.05
N LYS A 199 -8.42 -9.94 -11.06
CA LYS A 199 -8.73 -10.81 -9.91
C LYS A 199 -9.47 -10.06 -8.79
N PHE A 200 -9.17 -8.77 -8.61
CA PHE A 200 -9.69 -7.93 -7.53
C PHE A 200 -10.25 -6.57 -8.02
N PRO A 201 -11.23 -6.57 -8.95
CA PRO A 201 -11.69 -5.33 -9.61
C PRO A 201 -12.24 -4.28 -8.64
N GLU A 202 -12.78 -4.71 -7.48
CA GLU A 202 -13.36 -3.82 -6.47
C GLU A 202 -12.31 -3.21 -5.51
N SER A 203 -11.06 -3.67 -5.58
CA SER A 203 -9.99 -3.16 -4.71
C SER A 203 -9.61 -1.72 -5.09
N ASN A 204 -9.35 -0.90 -4.08
CA ASN A 204 -8.86 0.47 -4.29
C ASN A 204 -7.51 0.50 -5.03
N VAL A 205 -6.63 -0.49 -4.78
CA VAL A 205 -5.33 -0.56 -5.48
C VAL A 205 -5.50 -1.05 -6.93
N ALA A 206 -6.56 -1.82 -7.25
CA ALA A 206 -6.85 -2.22 -8.63
C ALA A 206 -7.24 -1.02 -9.50
N ARG A 207 -8.02 -0.07 -8.99
CA ARG A 207 -8.34 1.17 -9.71
C ARG A 207 -7.08 1.97 -10.06
N ARG A 208 -6.18 2.12 -9.08
CA ARG A 208 -4.88 2.77 -9.29
C ARG A 208 -4.03 2.01 -10.32
N ALA A 209 -3.95 0.68 -10.19
CA ALA A 209 -3.23 -0.18 -11.14
C ALA A 209 -3.75 -0.03 -12.57
N ALA A 210 -5.08 0.01 -12.75
CA ALA A 210 -5.68 0.21 -14.07
C ALA A 210 -5.26 1.54 -14.71
N ASN A 211 -5.16 2.60 -13.92
CA ASN A 211 -4.67 3.89 -14.41
C ASN A 211 -3.17 3.87 -14.73
N GLU A 212 -2.36 3.21 -13.88
CA GLU A 212 -0.91 3.02 -14.11
C GLU A 212 -0.64 2.25 -15.41
N ILE A 213 -1.46 1.25 -15.76
CA ILE A 213 -1.34 0.53 -17.05
C ILE A 213 -1.42 1.51 -18.23
N GLY A 214 -2.39 2.43 -18.22
CA GLY A 214 -2.52 3.45 -19.24
C GLY A 214 -1.29 4.35 -19.34
N LEU A 215 -0.76 4.78 -18.19
CA LEU A 215 0.43 5.61 -18.10
C LEU A 215 1.68 4.90 -18.64
N LEU A 216 1.87 3.62 -18.27
CA LEU A 216 3.01 2.82 -18.73
C LEU A 216 2.99 2.60 -20.25
N TYR A 217 1.81 2.32 -20.83
CA TYR A 217 1.68 2.26 -22.27
C TYR A 217 1.97 3.59 -22.95
N TYR A 218 1.54 4.71 -22.35
CA TYR A 218 1.84 6.05 -22.87
C TYR A 218 3.34 6.34 -22.84
N GLN A 219 4.03 5.99 -21.74
CA GLN A 219 5.48 6.16 -21.61
C GLN A 219 6.29 5.31 -22.61
N ASP A 220 5.73 4.19 -23.04
CA ASP A 220 6.32 3.30 -24.05
C ASP A 220 5.93 3.71 -25.49
N ASP A 221 5.31 4.88 -25.69
CA ASP A 221 4.78 5.36 -26.99
C ASP A 221 3.72 4.43 -27.61
N LYS A 222 3.12 3.53 -26.82
CA LYS A 222 2.05 2.60 -27.23
C LYS A 222 0.69 3.30 -27.10
N TYR A 223 0.48 4.34 -27.91
CA TYR A 223 -0.72 5.19 -27.81
C TYR A 223 -2.05 4.43 -27.99
N PRO A 224 -2.20 3.48 -28.93
CA PRO A 224 -3.44 2.72 -29.06
C PRO A 224 -3.80 1.95 -27.79
N GLU A 225 -2.81 1.28 -27.17
CA GLU A 225 -2.98 0.52 -25.92
C GLU A 225 -3.28 1.44 -24.74
N ALA A 226 -2.59 2.60 -24.66
CA ALA A 226 -2.85 3.61 -23.63
C ALA A 226 -4.29 4.14 -23.71
N ILE A 227 -4.74 4.48 -24.93
CA ILE A 227 -6.12 4.94 -25.19
C ILE A 227 -7.14 3.87 -24.73
N GLN A 228 -6.91 2.62 -25.07
CA GLN A 228 -7.80 1.52 -24.68
C GLN A 228 -7.83 1.33 -23.16
N ALA A 229 -6.65 1.34 -22.51
CA ALA A 229 -6.54 1.21 -21.06
C ALA A 229 -7.29 2.34 -20.33
N TYR A 230 -7.08 3.60 -20.71
CA TYR A 230 -7.79 4.72 -20.10
C TYR A 230 -9.30 4.69 -20.33
N LYS A 231 -9.75 4.32 -21.53
CA LYS A 231 -11.20 4.13 -21.81
C LYS A 231 -11.81 3.05 -20.93
N GLN A 232 -11.06 1.98 -20.66
CA GLN A 232 -11.50 0.91 -19.76
C GLN A 232 -11.60 1.40 -18.32
N VAL A 233 -10.64 2.22 -17.82
CA VAL A 233 -10.71 2.83 -16.48
C VAL A 233 -11.98 3.67 -16.34
N ILE A 234 -12.26 4.53 -17.33
CA ILE A 234 -13.44 5.41 -17.34
C ILE A 234 -14.73 4.59 -17.30
N ALA A 235 -14.80 3.50 -18.07
CA ALA A 235 -15.97 2.64 -18.14
C ALA A 235 -16.17 1.77 -16.88
N SER A 236 -15.07 1.25 -16.32
CA SER A 236 -15.13 0.32 -15.18
C SER A 236 -15.32 1.02 -13.84
N TYR A 237 -14.84 2.26 -13.71
CA TYR A 237 -14.84 3.01 -12.43
C TYR A 237 -15.48 4.40 -12.57
N PRO A 238 -16.71 4.51 -13.07
CA PRO A 238 -17.32 5.80 -13.37
C PRO A 238 -17.43 6.69 -12.13
N GLY A 239 -17.08 7.96 -12.27
CA GLY A 239 -17.12 8.95 -11.18
C GLY A 239 -15.97 8.88 -10.17
N SER A 240 -15.06 7.88 -10.27
CA SER A 240 -13.87 7.78 -9.42
C SER A 240 -12.85 8.87 -9.76
N GLU A 241 -11.89 9.09 -8.84
CA GLU A 241 -10.75 9.97 -9.09
C GLU A 241 -9.89 9.44 -10.24
N GLU A 242 -9.69 8.13 -10.28
CA GLU A 242 -8.92 7.45 -11.32
C GLU A 242 -9.57 7.64 -12.71
N ALA A 243 -10.91 7.59 -12.80
CA ALA A 243 -11.61 7.86 -14.04
C ALA A 243 -11.45 9.31 -14.51
N ARG A 244 -11.43 10.28 -13.59
CA ARG A 244 -11.16 11.70 -13.92
C ARG A 244 -9.73 11.90 -14.40
N LEU A 245 -8.75 11.27 -13.75
CA LEU A 245 -7.36 11.28 -14.19
C LEU A 245 -7.22 10.66 -15.57
N ALA A 246 -7.82 9.48 -15.78
CA ALA A 246 -7.83 8.80 -17.08
C ALA A 246 -8.43 9.66 -18.20
N GLN A 247 -9.53 10.38 -17.92
CA GLN A 247 -10.11 11.31 -18.90
C GLN A 247 -9.16 12.45 -19.27
N ARG A 248 -8.48 13.04 -18.29
CA ARG A 248 -7.50 14.12 -18.51
C ARG A 248 -6.34 13.62 -19.37
N ASP A 249 -5.78 12.46 -19.02
CA ASP A 249 -4.61 11.91 -19.69
C ASP A 249 -4.98 11.43 -21.11
N LEU A 250 -6.15 10.80 -21.26
CA LEU A 250 -6.72 10.43 -22.56
C LEU A 250 -6.92 11.65 -23.47
N LYS A 251 -7.44 12.76 -22.93
CA LYS A 251 -7.60 14.03 -23.63
C LYS A 251 -6.24 14.53 -24.14
N SER A 252 -5.20 14.48 -23.30
CA SER A 252 -3.84 14.91 -23.69
C SER A 252 -3.29 14.05 -24.85
N ILE A 253 -3.47 12.71 -24.78
CA ILE A 253 -3.04 11.80 -25.86
C ILE A 253 -3.71 12.16 -27.19
N TYR A 254 -5.02 12.39 -27.19
CA TYR A 254 -5.74 12.74 -28.43
C TYR A 254 -5.34 14.10 -29.00
N ILE A 255 -4.97 15.07 -28.15
CA ILE A 255 -4.41 16.34 -28.59
C ILE A 255 -3.04 16.12 -29.21
N ASP A 256 -2.16 15.32 -28.57
CA ASP A 256 -0.82 15.00 -29.08
C ASP A 256 -0.86 14.27 -30.43
N LEU A 257 -1.86 13.42 -30.61
CA LEU A 257 -2.12 12.71 -31.88
C LEU A 257 -2.86 13.56 -32.93
N ASN A 258 -3.22 14.81 -32.61
CA ASN A 258 -4.01 15.69 -33.48
C ASN A 258 -5.40 15.08 -33.85
N LYS A 259 -6.04 14.41 -32.89
CA LYS A 259 -7.29 13.66 -33.02
C LYS A 259 -8.40 14.17 -32.10
N VAL A 260 -8.51 15.50 -31.95
CA VAL A 260 -9.45 16.15 -31.01
C VAL A 260 -10.92 15.72 -31.26
N ASP A 261 -11.30 15.53 -32.53
CA ASP A 261 -12.66 15.11 -32.87
C ASP A 261 -12.99 13.69 -32.38
N GLU A 262 -12.02 12.78 -32.43
CA GLU A 262 -12.18 11.43 -31.88
C GLU A 262 -12.40 11.47 -30.35
N TYR A 263 -11.68 12.36 -29.67
CA TYR A 263 -11.88 12.56 -28.22
C TYR A 263 -13.27 13.18 -27.92
N ALA A 264 -13.67 14.21 -28.67
CA ALA A 264 -14.97 14.83 -28.50
C ALA A 264 -16.13 13.83 -28.67
N ASN A 265 -16.05 12.98 -29.69
CA ASN A 265 -16.99 11.90 -29.90
C ASN A 265 -17.00 10.90 -28.73
N PHE A 266 -15.86 10.51 -28.23
CA PHE A 266 -15.79 9.63 -27.05
C PHE A 266 -16.33 10.29 -25.79
N ALA A 267 -15.95 11.55 -25.51
CA ALA A 267 -16.40 12.29 -24.33
C ALA A 267 -17.93 12.41 -24.26
N SER A 268 -18.60 12.57 -25.42
CA SER A 268 -20.07 12.62 -25.49
C SER A 268 -20.77 11.29 -25.09
N THR A 269 -20.04 10.17 -25.08
CA THR A 269 -20.57 8.86 -24.67
C THR A 269 -20.48 8.63 -23.15
N ILE A 270 -19.72 9.46 -22.43
CA ILE A 270 -19.52 9.30 -20.98
C ILE A 270 -20.77 9.82 -20.23
N PRO A 271 -21.42 9.02 -19.38
CA PRO A 271 -22.54 9.48 -18.58
C PRO A 271 -22.14 10.66 -17.65
N GLY A 272 -22.78 11.80 -17.80
CA GLY A 272 -22.41 13.01 -17.06
C GLY A 272 -21.12 13.68 -17.53
N GLY A 273 -20.57 13.24 -18.65
CA GLY A 273 -19.44 13.86 -19.32
C GLY A 273 -19.78 15.28 -19.77
N ALA A 274 -18.82 16.18 -19.69
CA ALA A 274 -19.01 17.54 -20.18
C ALA A 274 -19.31 17.48 -21.69
N ASN A 275 -20.43 18.12 -22.09
CA ASN A 275 -20.63 18.40 -23.50
C ASN A 275 -19.45 19.26 -23.95
N PHE A 276 -18.70 18.77 -24.92
CA PHE A 276 -17.60 19.52 -25.50
C PHE A 276 -18.18 20.80 -26.12
N ASP A 277 -18.00 21.94 -25.43
CA ASP A 277 -18.40 23.24 -25.95
C ASP A 277 -17.61 23.54 -27.25
N VAL A 278 -18.28 24.20 -28.17
CA VAL A 278 -17.66 24.63 -29.46
C VAL A 278 -16.38 25.42 -29.20
N ASN A 279 -16.36 26.27 -28.16
CA ASN A 279 -15.17 27.07 -27.81
C ASN A 279 -14.01 26.20 -27.27
N GLU A 280 -14.31 25.15 -26.49
CA GLU A 280 -13.32 24.20 -26.01
C GLU A 280 -12.75 23.40 -27.19
N ARG A 281 -13.60 22.97 -28.12
CA ARG A 281 -13.19 22.23 -29.31
C ARG A 281 -12.33 23.11 -30.24
N ASP A 282 -12.70 24.37 -30.45
CA ASP A 282 -11.90 25.38 -31.17
C ASP A 282 -10.49 25.47 -30.59
N SER A 283 -10.41 25.77 -29.28
CA SER A 283 -9.12 25.92 -28.58
C SER A 283 -8.25 24.68 -28.66
N LEU A 284 -8.82 23.48 -28.43
CA LEU A 284 -8.06 22.24 -28.44
C LEU A 284 -7.59 21.83 -29.83
N THR A 285 -8.40 22.12 -30.89
CA THR A 285 -8.01 21.81 -32.26
C THR A 285 -6.84 22.71 -32.70
N TYR A 286 -6.86 23.98 -32.28
CA TYR A 286 -5.71 24.89 -32.51
C TYR A 286 -4.46 24.41 -31.75
N VAL A 287 -4.59 24.07 -30.42
CA VAL A 287 -3.46 23.59 -29.62
C VAL A 287 -2.87 22.30 -30.20
N ALA A 288 -3.71 21.38 -30.70
CA ALA A 288 -3.22 20.18 -31.36
C ALA A 288 -2.37 20.48 -32.60
N ALA A 289 -2.82 21.39 -33.45
CA ALA A 289 -2.05 21.86 -34.65
C ALA A 289 -0.72 22.53 -34.24
N GLU A 290 -0.75 23.36 -33.18
CA GLU A 290 0.44 24.02 -32.64
C GLU A 290 1.45 22.99 -32.09
N ARG A 291 1.02 21.95 -31.37
CA ARG A 291 1.91 20.86 -30.93
C ARG A 291 2.57 20.12 -32.08
N VAL A 292 1.87 19.88 -33.20
CA VAL A 292 2.45 19.30 -34.41
C VAL A 292 3.56 20.20 -34.95
N TYR A 293 3.32 21.53 -35.00
CA TYR A 293 4.34 22.49 -35.39
C TYR A 293 5.57 22.51 -34.48
N MET A 294 5.35 22.47 -33.15
CA MET A 294 6.44 22.47 -32.17
C MET A 294 7.30 21.20 -32.23
N ARG A 295 6.78 20.09 -32.71
CA ARG A 295 7.55 18.86 -32.98
C ARG A 295 8.39 18.94 -34.27
N GLY A 296 8.27 20.04 -35.05
CA GLY A 296 8.98 20.23 -36.31
C GLY A 296 8.35 19.49 -37.51
N GLU A 297 7.13 18.97 -37.36
CA GLU A 297 6.37 18.27 -38.39
C GLU A 297 5.68 19.29 -39.31
N VAL A 298 6.49 20.07 -40.04
CA VAL A 298 6.08 21.32 -40.75
C VAL A 298 4.94 21.09 -41.73
N THR A 299 5.00 20.03 -42.54
CA THR A 299 3.96 19.69 -43.53
C THR A 299 2.64 19.35 -42.87
N GLU A 300 2.67 18.49 -41.82
CA GLU A 300 1.49 18.10 -41.09
C GLU A 300 0.91 19.25 -40.26
N ALA A 301 1.75 20.11 -39.74
CA ALA A 301 1.32 21.33 -39.03
C ALA A 301 0.53 22.25 -39.97
N ARG A 302 1.02 22.48 -41.21
CA ARG A 302 0.29 23.25 -42.21
C ARG A 302 -1.07 22.67 -42.52
N ASN A 303 -1.15 21.33 -42.70
CA ASN A 303 -2.40 20.63 -42.94
C ASN A 303 -3.36 20.78 -41.76
N SER A 304 -2.82 20.71 -40.55
CA SER A 304 -3.59 20.83 -39.31
C SER A 304 -4.17 22.24 -39.11
N PHE A 305 -3.37 23.27 -39.32
CA PHE A 305 -3.87 24.67 -39.27
C PHE A 305 -4.88 24.95 -40.39
N THR A 306 -4.68 24.39 -41.58
CA THR A 306 -5.65 24.53 -42.68
C THR A 306 -6.99 23.89 -42.33
N ARG A 307 -6.96 22.67 -41.77
CA ARG A 307 -8.15 21.97 -41.28
C ARG A 307 -8.84 22.75 -40.15
N TYR A 308 -8.05 23.31 -39.22
CA TYR A 308 -8.58 24.16 -38.16
C TYR A 308 -9.38 25.35 -38.75
N LEU A 309 -8.83 26.09 -39.71
CA LEU A 309 -9.51 27.22 -40.35
C LEU A 309 -10.75 26.80 -41.16
N GLN A 310 -10.78 25.58 -41.71
CA GLN A 310 -11.97 25.04 -42.36
C GLN A 310 -13.10 24.73 -41.37
N THR A 311 -12.72 24.23 -40.15
CA THR A 311 -13.68 23.86 -39.13
C THR A 311 -14.15 25.07 -38.33
N PHE A 312 -13.25 26.02 -38.05
CA PHE A 312 -13.46 27.21 -37.23
C PHE A 312 -13.00 28.50 -37.97
N PRO A 313 -13.70 28.89 -39.06
CA PRO A 313 -13.26 30.06 -39.84
C PRO A 313 -13.28 31.37 -39.03
N GLU A 314 -14.22 31.50 -38.09
CA GLU A 314 -14.34 32.62 -37.15
C GLU A 314 -13.83 32.22 -35.73
N GLY A 315 -13.02 31.17 -35.62
CA GLY A 315 -12.51 30.67 -34.34
C GLY A 315 -11.56 31.67 -33.67
N ALA A 316 -11.43 31.53 -32.35
CA ALA A 316 -10.63 32.43 -31.52
C ALA A 316 -9.16 32.51 -31.94
N PHE A 317 -8.64 31.49 -32.61
CA PHE A 317 -7.25 31.39 -33.05
C PHE A 317 -7.05 31.46 -34.57
N SER A 318 -8.08 31.90 -35.32
CA SER A 318 -8.02 31.94 -36.79
C SER A 318 -6.88 32.82 -37.30
N LEU A 319 -6.61 33.96 -36.64
CA LEU A 319 -5.49 34.85 -36.97
C LEU A 319 -4.15 34.14 -36.73
N ASN A 320 -3.99 33.45 -35.61
CA ASN A 320 -2.77 32.73 -35.25
C ASN A 320 -2.52 31.57 -36.22
N ALA A 321 -3.55 30.82 -36.60
CA ALA A 321 -3.44 29.73 -37.57
C ALA A 321 -2.99 30.21 -38.94
N ASN A 322 -3.55 31.35 -39.44
CA ASN A 322 -3.10 31.98 -40.67
C ASN A 322 -1.64 32.44 -40.58
N TYR A 323 -1.22 32.99 -39.44
CA TYR A 323 0.16 33.38 -39.22
C TYR A 323 1.12 32.19 -39.32
N TYR A 324 0.81 31.07 -38.66
CA TYR A 324 1.65 29.86 -38.76
C TYR A 324 1.68 29.28 -40.17
N ILE A 325 0.55 29.28 -40.90
CA ILE A 325 0.53 28.82 -42.31
C ILE A 325 1.45 29.70 -43.18
N GLY A 326 1.50 31.02 -42.94
CA GLY A 326 2.37 31.92 -43.63
C GLY A 326 3.85 31.79 -43.26
N LEU A 327 4.14 31.30 -42.04
CA LEU A 327 5.50 31.08 -41.53
C LEU A 327 6.10 29.76 -42.04
N ILE A 328 5.26 28.77 -42.30
CA ILE A 328 5.61 27.45 -42.87
C ILE A 328 5.73 27.50 -44.40
#